data_f68b49c37b4ca2f3a47f9dda578b0953
#
_entry.id   f68b49c37b4ca2f3a47f9dda578b0953
#
_cell.length_a   1.000
_cell.length_b   1.000
_cell.length_c   1.000
_cell.angle_alpha   90.00
_cell.angle_beta   90.00
_cell.angle_gamma   90.00
#
_symmetry.space_group_name_H-M   'P 1'
#
loop_
_entity.id
_entity.type
_entity.pdbx_description
1 polymer ?
#
loop_
_entity_poly.entity_id
_entity_poly.type
_entity_poly.pdbx_seq_one_letter_code
_entity_poly.pdbx_strand_id
1 'polypeptide(L)'
;MADFYQTGVIATLHRLNPNGLERLESELERFSAGTPIGLVLPALYAEFETPAMRRIADELARVRYLRRIVVALGRADRVQYERACRFFDGFPQPVTMLWIDSPRIQTLFRLLEEHGLSTGGDGKGRSCWLAYGFLLASGDCDVIALHDCDIVNYDRRLVARLCYPVANPNLGFEFCKGYYARVTDRMHGRVTRLFVTPLVRAMEGMAPGAPFLKFLDSFRYPLAGEFAMKANLARVNRIPGDWGLEVGVLAEVFRNCAVSRVCQVDLADNYEHKHQSLSPEDPSRGLRRMTVDVAKSLFRTMAGEGLVFTKDHFRSLQVRYVRLAEDTIERYYADALLNGLQFDRHAEELAVATFARSLRQAAEEYLEDPLGPPQIPNWNRVISAVPDFFRYLLEAVQEDARRPVVRAGLEPAVSAA
;
A
#
# COMPACT_ATOMS: atom_id res chain seq x y z
N MET A 1 12.63 -2.69 -28.90
CA MET A 1 12.19 -3.30 -27.64
C MET A 1 13.45 -3.55 -26.84
N ALA A 2 13.55 -2.95 -25.65
CA ALA A 2 14.66 -3.28 -24.78
C ALA A 2 14.63 -4.77 -24.49
N ASP A 3 15.76 -5.42 -24.38
CA ASP A 3 15.86 -6.78 -23.89
C ASP A 3 15.07 -6.90 -22.59
N PHE A 4 14.56 -8.09 -22.29
CA PHE A 4 13.79 -8.38 -21.07
C PHE A 4 14.70 -8.29 -19.84
N TYR A 5 15.35 -7.13 -19.70
CA TYR A 5 16.36 -6.89 -18.70
C TYR A 5 15.78 -7.01 -17.28
N GLN A 6 16.36 -7.89 -16.50
CA GLN A 6 16.05 -8.10 -15.11
C GLN A 6 16.78 -7.05 -14.27
N THR A 7 16.05 -6.04 -13.79
CA THR A 7 16.63 -4.91 -13.08
C THR A 7 16.95 -5.29 -11.62
N GLY A 8 18.21 -5.12 -11.20
CA GLY A 8 18.62 -5.32 -9.81
C GLY A 8 18.61 -6.78 -9.35
N VAL A 9 18.17 -7.02 -8.09
CA VAL A 9 18.31 -8.31 -7.40
C VAL A 9 17.01 -9.11 -7.29
N ILE A 10 15.89 -8.57 -7.76
CA ILE A 10 14.55 -9.21 -7.75
C ILE A 10 14.12 -9.56 -9.17
N ALA A 11 13.17 -10.49 -9.30
CA ALA A 11 12.61 -10.82 -10.61
C ALA A 11 11.67 -9.70 -11.11
N THR A 12 11.79 -9.31 -12.38
CA THR A 12 10.92 -8.36 -13.05
C THR A 12 10.08 -9.07 -14.10
N LEU A 13 8.75 -9.07 -13.92
CA LEU A 13 7.80 -9.73 -14.80
C LEU A 13 7.15 -8.71 -15.73
N HIS A 14 7.43 -8.83 -17.02
CA HIS A 14 6.99 -7.90 -18.05
C HIS A 14 5.62 -8.26 -18.60
N ARG A 15 4.92 -7.28 -19.15
CA ARG A 15 3.67 -7.47 -19.87
C ARG A 15 3.94 -7.71 -21.36
N LEU A 16 4.23 -8.97 -21.72
CA LEU A 16 4.61 -9.35 -23.08
C LEU A 16 3.42 -9.80 -23.93
N ASN A 17 2.32 -10.20 -23.28
CA ASN A 17 1.06 -10.55 -23.95
C ASN A 17 -0.08 -9.67 -23.45
N PRO A 18 -0.46 -8.60 -24.18
CA PRO A 18 -1.54 -7.69 -23.77
C PRO A 18 -2.92 -8.37 -23.78
N ASN A 19 -3.11 -9.44 -24.56
CA ASN A 19 -4.39 -10.15 -24.73
C ASN A 19 -4.51 -11.40 -23.86
N GLY A 20 -3.58 -11.62 -22.93
CA GLY A 20 -3.50 -12.85 -22.13
C GLY A 20 -4.39 -12.88 -20.88
N LEU A 21 -5.40 -11.99 -20.72
CA LEU A 21 -6.19 -11.90 -19.49
C LEU A 21 -7.01 -13.18 -19.23
N GLU A 22 -7.73 -13.69 -20.23
CA GLU A 22 -8.57 -14.90 -20.07
C GLU A 22 -7.75 -16.11 -19.63
N ARG A 23 -6.54 -16.28 -20.19
CA ARG A 23 -5.61 -17.33 -19.77
C ARG A 23 -5.20 -17.14 -18.30
N LEU A 24 -4.82 -15.93 -17.92
CA LEU A 24 -4.41 -15.63 -16.53
C LEU A 24 -5.55 -15.91 -15.54
N GLU A 25 -6.76 -15.48 -15.84
CA GLU A 25 -7.94 -15.70 -15.00
C GLU A 25 -8.28 -17.20 -14.90
N SER A 26 -8.28 -17.93 -16.00
CA SER A 26 -8.52 -19.38 -16.01
C SER A 26 -7.46 -20.15 -15.19
N GLU A 27 -6.19 -19.76 -15.28
CA GLU A 27 -5.14 -20.36 -14.47
C GLU A 27 -5.28 -19.97 -12.99
N LEU A 28 -5.63 -18.73 -12.67
CA LEU A 28 -5.89 -18.27 -11.30
C LEU A 28 -7.11 -18.97 -10.68
N GLU A 29 -8.19 -19.20 -11.42
CA GLU A 29 -9.34 -19.98 -10.95
C GLU A 29 -8.90 -21.40 -10.54
N ARG A 30 -8.03 -22.03 -11.32
CA ARG A 30 -7.45 -23.34 -10.98
C ARG A 30 -6.52 -23.29 -9.77
N PHE A 31 -5.65 -22.27 -9.69
CA PHE A 31 -4.69 -22.14 -8.57
C PHE A 31 -5.37 -21.78 -7.26
N SER A 32 -6.41 -20.93 -7.30
CA SER A 32 -7.12 -20.48 -6.12
C SER A 32 -7.90 -21.58 -5.39
N ALA A 33 -8.11 -22.71 -6.03
CA ALA A 33 -8.67 -23.90 -5.38
C ALA A 33 -7.72 -24.46 -4.29
N GLY A 34 -6.40 -24.39 -4.50
CA GLY A 34 -5.37 -24.83 -3.54
C GLY A 34 -4.61 -23.69 -2.87
N THR A 35 -4.75 -22.46 -3.38
CA THR A 35 -4.09 -21.25 -2.88
C THR A 35 -5.09 -20.09 -2.88
N PRO A 36 -6.07 -20.07 -1.96
CA PRO A 36 -7.14 -19.08 -1.96
C PRO A 36 -6.63 -17.66 -1.79
N ILE A 37 -7.23 -16.70 -2.52
CA ILE A 37 -6.79 -15.31 -2.61
C ILE A 37 -7.80 -14.39 -1.95
N GLY A 38 -7.34 -13.59 -0.96
CA GLY A 38 -8.07 -12.48 -0.39
C GLY A 38 -7.59 -11.15 -0.97
N LEU A 39 -8.52 -10.26 -1.29
CA LEU A 39 -8.21 -8.90 -1.74
C LEU A 39 -8.56 -7.89 -0.66
N VAL A 40 -7.64 -7.00 -0.32
CA VAL A 40 -7.83 -5.89 0.61
C VAL A 40 -7.96 -4.59 -0.17
N LEU A 41 -9.02 -3.84 0.13
CA LEU A 41 -9.34 -2.53 -0.42
C LEU A 41 -9.40 -1.52 0.73
N PRO A 42 -8.30 -0.78 1.03
CA PRO A 42 -8.37 0.32 1.98
C PRO A 42 -9.14 1.47 1.34
N ALA A 43 -10.23 1.88 1.95
CA ALA A 43 -11.12 2.90 1.41
C ALA A 43 -11.53 3.92 2.48
N LEU A 44 -11.58 5.19 2.08
CA LEU A 44 -12.32 6.21 2.81
C LEU A 44 -13.76 6.25 2.28
N TYR A 45 -14.72 6.62 3.12
CA TYR A 45 -16.11 6.70 2.66
C TYR A 45 -16.29 7.61 1.43
N ALA A 46 -15.54 8.73 1.36
CA ALA A 46 -15.59 9.64 0.22
C ALA A 46 -15.27 8.98 -1.14
N GLU A 47 -14.56 7.86 -1.15
CA GLU A 47 -14.23 7.15 -2.39
C GLU A 47 -15.45 6.43 -2.98
N PHE A 48 -16.44 6.05 -2.16
CA PHE A 48 -17.71 5.49 -2.62
C PHE A 48 -18.57 6.46 -3.43
N GLU A 49 -18.28 7.75 -3.34
CA GLU A 49 -18.96 8.80 -4.09
C GLU A 49 -18.29 9.07 -5.45
N THR A 50 -17.16 8.39 -5.73
CA THR A 50 -16.35 8.59 -6.94
C THR A 50 -16.68 7.58 -8.05
N PRO A 51 -16.50 7.93 -9.32
CA PRO A 51 -16.61 6.99 -10.43
C PRO A 51 -15.56 5.86 -10.37
N ALA A 52 -14.40 6.10 -9.76
CA ALA A 52 -13.32 5.13 -9.62
C ALA A 52 -13.78 3.89 -8.82
N MET A 53 -14.37 4.08 -7.65
CA MET A 53 -14.86 2.98 -6.82
C MET A 53 -15.94 2.15 -7.54
N ARG A 54 -16.84 2.80 -8.28
CA ARG A 54 -17.87 2.09 -9.06
C ARG A 54 -17.24 1.23 -10.14
N ARG A 55 -16.26 1.76 -10.88
CA ARG A 55 -15.52 1.02 -11.90
C ARG A 55 -14.76 -0.16 -11.31
N ILE A 56 -14.10 0.03 -10.16
CA ILE A 56 -13.41 -1.04 -9.43
C ILE A 56 -14.39 -2.16 -9.08
N ALA A 57 -15.56 -1.84 -8.54
CA ALA A 57 -16.57 -2.83 -8.20
C ALA A 57 -17.09 -3.57 -9.44
N ASP A 58 -17.40 -2.87 -10.53
CA ASP A 58 -17.88 -3.48 -11.78
C ASP A 58 -16.86 -4.47 -12.37
N GLU A 59 -15.57 -4.14 -12.32
CA GLU A 59 -14.51 -5.02 -12.79
C GLU A 59 -14.29 -6.21 -11.83
N LEU A 60 -14.28 -5.98 -10.52
CA LEU A 60 -14.11 -7.03 -9.52
C LEU A 60 -15.29 -8.02 -9.48
N ALA A 61 -16.51 -7.58 -9.78
CA ALA A 61 -17.68 -8.47 -9.89
C ALA A 61 -17.50 -9.58 -10.94
N ARG A 62 -16.60 -9.40 -11.91
CA ARG A 62 -16.28 -10.38 -12.96
C ARG A 62 -15.15 -11.35 -12.58
N VAL A 63 -14.45 -11.09 -11.47
CA VAL A 63 -13.31 -11.90 -11.02
C VAL A 63 -13.78 -13.10 -10.23
N ARG A 64 -13.47 -14.33 -10.67
CA ARG A 64 -13.98 -15.55 -10.04
C ARG A 64 -13.01 -16.25 -9.08
N TYR A 65 -11.72 -15.94 -9.18
CA TYR A 65 -10.66 -16.55 -8.39
C TYR A 65 -10.44 -15.92 -7.01
N LEU A 66 -11.13 -14.82 -6.67
CA LEU A 66 -11.05 -14.23 -5.33
C LEU A 66 -11.95 -14.99 -4.37
N ARG A 67 -11.35 -15.49 -3.29
CA ARG A 67 -12.06 -16.15 -2.19
C ARG A 67 -12.89 -15.16 -1.37
N ARG A 68 -12.34 -13.94 -1.18
CA ARG A 68 -12.95 -12.89 -0.35
C ARG A 68 -12.38 -11.53 -0.73
N ILE A 69 -13.22 -10.50 -0.60
CA ILE A 69 -12.82 -9.10 -0.66
C ILE A 69 -13.05 -8.49 0.73
N VAL A 70 -12.05 -7.82 1.28
CA VAL A 70 -12.13 -7.07 2.54
C VAL A 70 -11.97 -5.59 2.25
N VAL A 71 -13.03 -4.83 2.44
CA VAL A 71 -13.00 -3.37 2.32
C VAL A 71 -12.73 -2.79 3.72
N ALA A 72 -11.55 -2.24 3.93
CA ALA A 72 -11.17 -1.58 5.18
C ALA A 72 -11.64 -0.12 5.14
N LEU A 73 -12.87 0.11 5.63
CA LEU A 73 -13.55 1.40 5.56
C LEU A 73 -13.15 2.30 6.74
N GLY A 74 -12.46 3.39 6.45
CA GLY A 74 -12.12 4.43 7.41
C GLY A 74 -12.91 5.73 7.17
N ARG A 75 -12.95 6.59 8.20
CA ARG A 75 -13.62 7.88 8.21
C ARG A 75 -15.10 7.79 7.81
N ALA A 76 -15.79 6.84 8.44
CA ALA A 76 -17.20 6.58 8.19
C ALA A 76 -18.00 6.54 9.50
N ASP A 77 -19.15 7.21 9.53
CA ASP A 77 -20.16 7.01 10.55
C ASP A 77 -21.00 5.76 10.27
N ARG A 78 -21.95 5.44 11.18
CA ARG A 78 -22.81 4.27 11.03
C ARG A 78 -23.66 4.30 9.76
N VAL A 79 -24.20 5.45 9.39
CA VAL A 79 -25.02 5.62 8.19
C VAL A 79 -24.20 5.41 6.92
N GLN A 80 -22.99 5.96 6.91
CA GLN A 80 -22.04 5.80 5.82
C GLN A 80 -21.57 4.34 5.69
N TYR A 81 -21.28 3.67 6.80
CA TYR A 81 -20.99 2.24 6.83
C TYR A 81 -22.12 1.41 6.21
N GLU A 82 -23.38 1.65 6.60
CA GLU A 82 -24.52 0.93 6.06
C GLU A 82 -24.73 1.20 4.56
N ARG A 83 -24.44 2.41 4.08
CA ARG A 83 -24.45 2.74 2.65
C ARG A 83 -23.35 2.00 1.91
N ALA A 84 -22.13 1.95 2.46
CA ALA A 84 -21.03 1.21 1.88
C ALA A 84 -21.30 -0.30 1.82
N CYS A 85 -21.98 -0.88 2.83
CA CYS A 85 -22.43 -2.27 2.78
C CYS A 85 -23.41 -2.50 1.64
N ARG A 86 -24.41 -1.61 1.47
CA ARG A 86 -25.41 -1.71 0.38
C ARG A 86 -24.79 -1.57 -1.01
N PHE A 87 -23.66 -0.87 -1.13
CA PHE A 87 -22.95 -0.72 -2.40
C PHE A 87 -22.50 -2.07 -2.98
N PHE A 88 -22.21 -3.05 -2.13
CA PHE A 88 -21.80 -4.39 -2.51
C PHE A 88 -22.92 -5.44 -2.37
N ASP A 89 -24.19 -5.03 -2.14
CA ASP A 89 -25.32 -5.97 -2.11
C ASP A 89 -25.45 -6.71 -3.46
N GLY A 90 -25.50 -8.03 -3.41
CA GLY A 90 -25.56 -8.88 -4.61
C GLY A 90 -24.21 -9.12 -5.31
N PHE A 91 -23.09 -8.71 -4.69
CA PHE A 91 -21.78 -8.99 -5.23
C PHE A 91 -21.51 -10.52 -5.27
N PRO A 92 -20.94 -11.08 -6.36
CA PRO A 92 -20.83 -12.53 -6.52
C PRO A 92 -19.82 -13.17 -5.56
N GLN A 93 -18.80 -12.43 -5.13
CA GLN A 93 -17.85 -12.89 -4.12
C GLN A 93 -18.24 -12.38 -2.73
N PRO A 94 -17.86 -13.09 -1.65
CA PRO A 94 -18.03 -12.60 -0.30
C PRO A 94 -17.27 -11.29 -0.08
N VAL A 95 -17.98 -10.19 0.19
CA VAL A 95 -17.40 -8.90 0.56
C VAL A 95 -17.60 -8.68 2.05
N THR A 96 -16.51 -8.44 2.76
CA THR A 96 -16.52 -8.08 4.18
C THR A 96 -16.21 -6.59 4.32
N MET A 97 -17.15 -5.84 4.86
CA MET A 97 -16.92 -4.43 5.21
C MET A 97 -16.35 -4.36 6.63
N LEU A 98 -15.07 -4.06 6.72
CA LEU A 98 -14.35 -3.86 7.97
C LEU A 98 -14.40 -2.38 8.35
N TRP A 99 -15.29 -2.03 9.29
CA TRP A 99 -15.50 -0.65 9.71
C TRP A 99 -14.48 -0.23 10.77
N ILE A 100 -13.44 0.48 10.36
CA ILE A 100 -12.31 0.86 11.22
C ILE A 100 -12.77 1.75 12.39
N ASP A 101 -13.71 2.66 12.15
CA ASP A 101 -14.23 3.60 13.17
C ASP A 101 -15.33 3.01 14.07
N SER A 102 -15.67 1.73 13.87
CA SER A 102 -16.66 1.05 14.71
C SER A 102 -16.28 1.15 16.21
N PRO A 103 -17.24 1.42 17.09
CA PRO A 103 -16.99 1.39 18.54
C PRO A 103 -16.38 0.07 19.02
N ARG A 104 -16.72 -1.06 18.38
CA ARG A 104 -16.17 -2.39 18.71
C ARG A 104 -14.70 -2.49 18.31
N ILE A 105 -14.37 -2.08 17.10
CA ILE A 105 -12.98 -2.05 16.60
C ILE A 105 -12.13 -1.08 17.43
N GLN A 106 -12.66 0.09 17.80
CA GLN A 106 -11.97 1.04 18.67
C GLN A 106 -11.72 0.46 20.07
N THR A 107 -12.62 -0.40 20.57
CA THR A 107 -12.40 -1.13 21.82
C THR A 107 -11.26 -2.16 21.71
N LEU A 108 -11.15 -2.84 20.55
CA LEU A 108 -10.03 -3.75 20.30
C LEU A 108 -8.69 -3.01 20.21
N PHE A 109 -8.65 -1.82 19.62
CA PHE A 109 -7.44 -1.00 19.63
C PHE A 109 -7.02 -0.60 21.07
N ARG A 110 -7.97 -0.15 21.89
CA ARG A 110 -7.68 0.13 23.31
C ARG A 110 -7.16 -1.10 24.07
N LEU A 111 -7.75 -2.26 23.85
CA LEU A 111 -7.27 -3.51 24.43
C LEU A 111 -5.80 -3.79 24.10
N LEU A 112 -5.38 -3.55 22.84
CA LEU A 112 -3.98 -3.70 22.45
C LEU A 112 -3.08 -2.66 23.13
N GLU A 113 -3.51 -1.41 23.22
CA GLU A 113 -2.77 -0.33 23.87
C GLU A 113 -2.60 -0.60 25.38
N GLU A 114 -3.62 -1.14 26.06
CA GLU A 114 -3.54 -1.61 27.46
C GLU A 114 -2.49 -2.73 27.65
N HIS A 115 -2.21 -3.52 26.60
CA HIS A 115 -1.14 -4.50 26.58
C HIS A 115 0.21 -3.97 26.07
N GLY A 116 0.34 -2.64 25.94
CA GLY A 116 1.56 -2.00 25.47
C GLY A 116 1.86 -2.23 23.97
N LEU A 117 0.85 -2.54 23.18
CA LEU A 117 0.96 -2.72 21.73
C LEU A 117 0.44 -1.48 21.00
N SER A 118 1.31 -0.80 20.26
CA SER A 118 0.92 0.34 19.44
C SER A 118 0.02 -0.11 18.27
N THR A 119 -1.10 0.57 18.09
CA THR A 119 -1.98 0.37 16.92
C THR A 119 -1.71 1.36 15.78
N GLY A 120 -0.69 2.20 15.93
CA GLY A 120 -0.40 3.30 15.01
C GLY A 120 -1.45 4.41 15.05
N GLY A 121 -1.24 5.42 14.22
CA GLY A 121 -2.21 6.50 14.02
C GLY A 121 -3.36 6.11 13.08
N ASP A 122 -4.39 6.96 13.00
CA ASP A 122 -5.42 6.84 11.97
C ASP A 122 -4.81 7.00 10.58
N GLY A 123 -4.96 5.96 9.74
CA GLY A 123 -4.37 5.95 8.40
C GLY A 123 -4.44 4.62 7.69
N LYS A 124 -3.98 4.62 6.44
CA LYS A 124 -3.97 3.45 5.56
C LYS A 124 -3.23 2.25 6.19
N GLY A 125 -2.09 2.48 6.83
CA GLY A 125 -1.29 1.41 7.46
C GLY A 125 -2.07 0.63 8.49
N ARG A 126 -2.75 1.31 9.45
CA ARG A 126 -3.60 0.67 10.46
C ARG A 126 -4.78 -0.07 9.85
N SER A 127 -5.42 0.53 8.85
CA SER A 127 -6.56 -0.09 8.13
C SER A 127 -6.15 -1.37 7.40
N CYS A 128 -5.02 -1.33 6.68
CA CYS A 128 -4.46 -2.50 6.01
C CYS A 128 -4.05 -3.59 6.99
N TRP A 129 -3.35 -3.21 8.08
CA TRP A 129 -2.94 -4.14 9.12
C TRP A 129 -4.13 -4.89 9.73
N LEU A 130 -5.22 -4.18 10.06
CA LEU A 130 -6.42 -4.81 10.63
C LEU A 130 -7.10 -5.75 9.61
N ALA A 131 -7.14 -5.36 8.32
CA ALA A 131 -7.67 -6.21 7.26
C ALA A 131 -6.84 -7.50 7.08
N TYR A 132 -5.52 -7.41 7.18
CA TYR A 132 -4.67 -8.62 7.19
C TYR A 132 -4.98 -9.50 8.40
N GLY A 133 -5.15 -8.91 9.59
CA GLY A 133 -5.55 -9.64 10.79
C GLY A 133 -6.88 -10.35 10.64
N PHE A 134 -7.86 -9.71 10.01
CA PHE A 134 -9.15 -10.33 9.71
C PHE A 134 -9.01 -11.53 8.76
N LEU A 135 -8.22 -11.40 7.68
CA LEU A 135 -7.97 -12.51 6.75
C LEU A 135 -7.20 -13.66 7.41
N LEU A 136 -6.22 -13.35 8.26
CA LEU A 136 -5.48 -14.35 9.05
C LEU A 136 -6.38 -15.05 10.07
N ALA A 137 -7.29 -14.31 10.72
CA ALA A 137 -8.25 -14.85 11.67
C ALA A 137 -9.29 -15.75 11.00
N SER A 138 -9.73 -15.38 9.78
CA SER A 138 -10.67 -16.18 8.97
C SER A 138 -10.03 -17.49 8.50
N GLY A 139 -8.73 -17.53 8.28
CA GLY A 139 -7.97 -18.74 7.91
C GLY A 139 -8.32 -19.31 6.52
N ASP A 140 -9.00 -18.54 5.69
CA ASP A 140 -9.53 -19.00 4.40
C ASP A 140 -8.81 -18.40 3.18
N CYS A 141 -7.66 -17.72 3.40
CA CYS A 141 -6.84 -17.15 2.35
C CYS A 141 -5.35 -17.41 2.59
N ASP A 142 -4.64 -17.91 1.56
CA ASP A 142 -3.19 -18.15 1.56
C ASP A 142 -2.41 -17.01 0.92
N VAL A 143 -3.06 -16.24 0.07
CA VAL A 143 -2.52 -15.05 -0.59
C VAL A 143 -3.39 -13.85 -0.23
N ILE A 144 -2.74 -12.76 0.13
CA ILE A 144 -3.36 -11.46 0.39
C ILE A 144 -2.86 -10.47 -0.64
N ALA A 145 -3.76 -9.94 -1.44
CA ALA A 145 -3.50 -8.85 -2.38
C ALA A 145 -4.06 -7.54 -1.83
N LEU A 146 -3.43 -6.43 -2.17
CA LEU A 146 -3.88 -5.09 -1.83
C LEU A 146 -3.74 -4.19 -3.03
N HIS A 147 -4.73 -3.35 -3.29
CA HIS A 147 -4.62 -2.20 -4.18
C HIS A 147 -5.51 -1.03 -3.70
N ASP A 148 -5.22 0.16 -4.19
CA ASP A 148 -5.92 1.38 -3.81
C ASP A 148 -7.32 1.48 -4.45
N CYS A 149 -8.20 2.28 -3.85
CA CYS A 149 -9.59 2.45 -4.27
C CYS A 149 -9.85 3.70 -5.15
N ASP A 150 -8.81 4.47 -5.47
CA ASP A 150 -8.89 5.70 -6.24
C ASP A 150 -8.38 5.57 -7.69
N ILE A 151 -8.24 4.33 -8.19
CA ILE A 151 -7.75 4.02 -9.53
C ILE A 151 -8.83 4.33 -10.57
N VAL A 152 -8.65 5.40 -11.33
CA VAL A 152 -9.66 5.92 -12.27
C VAL A 152 -9.84 5.00 -13.48
N ASN A 153 -8.75 4.43 -14.01
CA ASN A 153 -8.75 3.55 -15.18
C ASN A 153 -8.60 2.07 -14.80
N TYR A 154 -9.18 1.66 -13.67
CA TYR A 154 -9.11 0.29 -13.17
C TYR A 154 -9.58 -0.72 -14.22
N ASP A 155 -8.84 -1.83 -14.31
CA ASP A 155 -9.15 -3.01 -15.11
C ASP A 155 -8.78 -4.24 -14.29
N ARG A 156 -9.61 -5.30 -14.31
CA ARG A 156 -9.35 -6.53 -13.53
C ARG A 156 -8.05 -7.25 -13.91
N ARG A 157 -7.42 -6.88 -15.02
CA ARG A 157 -6.07 -7.30 -15.37
C ARG A 157 -5.04 -6.92 -14.31
N LEU A 158 -5.25 -5.79 -13.63
CA LEU A 158 -4.38 -5.36 -12.52
C LEU A 158 -4.31 -6.43 -11.43
N VAL A 159 -5.46 -6.86 -10.92
CA VAL A 159 -5.49 -7.86 -9.84
C VAL A 159 -5.07 -9.25 -10.33
N ALA A 160 -5.39 -9.62 -11.57
CA ALA A 160 -4.94 -10.89 -12.16
C ALA A 160 -3.40 -10.96 -12.23
N ARG A 161 -2.77 -9.92 -12.75
CA ARG A 161 -1.30 -9.88 -12.88
C ARG A 161 -0.61 -9.80 -11.52
N LEU A 162 -1.19 -9.06 -10.58
CA LEU A 162 -0.65 -8.90 -9.23
C LEU A 162 -0.67 -10.23 -8.44
N CYS A 163 -1.77 -10.97 -8.52
CA CYS A 163 -1.96 -12.22 -7.77
C CYS A 163 -1.23 -13.40 -8.40
N TYR A 164 -1.10 -13.42 -9.72
CA TYR A 164 -0.59 -14.58 -10.46
C TYR A 164 0.77 -15.10 -10.00
N PRO A 165 1.80 -14.25 -9.77
CA PRO A 165 3.12 -14.73 -9.36
C PRO A 165 3.11 -15.44 -8.00
N VAL A 166 2.28 -14.95 -7.06
CA VAL A 166 2.24 -15.46 -5.69
C VAL A 166 1.28 -16.65 -5.56
N ALA A 167 0.22 -16.69 -6.37
CA ALA A 167 -0.74 -17.80 -6.36
C ALA A 167 -0.30 -19.02 -7.16
N ASN A 168 0.56 -18.85 -8.18
CA ASN A 168 1.03 -19.93 -9.03
C ASN A 168 2.02 -20.83 -8.26
N PRO A 169 1.69 -22.11 -8.02
CA PRO A 169 2.50 -23.01 -7.21
C PRO A 169 3.87 -23.34 -7.85
N ASN A 170 4.04 -23.09 -9.16
CA ASN A 170 5.28 -23.40 -9.88
C ASN A 170 6.30 -22.24 -9.86
N LEU A 171 5.94 -21.04 -9.38
CA LEU A 171 6.83 -19.87 -9.41
C LEU A 171 7.56 -19.63 -8.09
N GLY A 172 7.00 -20.02 -6.96
CA GLY A 172 7.63 -19.93 -5.65
C GLY A 172 7.79 -18.52 -5.09
N PHE A 173 7.15 -17.50 -5.69
CA PHE A 173 7.17 -16.14 -5.15
C PHE A 173 6.29 -16.02 -3.90
N GLU A 174 6.79 -15.27 -2.92
CA GLU A 174 6.08 -14.97 -1.66
C GLU A 174 5.59 -13.52 -1.60
N PHE A 175 6.23 -12.64 -2.37
CA PHE A 175 5.85 -11.23 -2.50
C PHE A 175 5.95 -10.77 -3.95
N CYS A 176 4.94 -10.05 -4.41
CA CYS A 176 4.88 -9.42 -5.73
C CYS A 176 4.45 -7.96 -5.60
N LYS A 177 5.27 -7.03 -6.11
CA LYS A 177 4.99 -5.59 -6.16
C LYS A 177 4.53 -5.19 -7.54
N GLY A 178 3.45 -4.41 -7.63
CA GLY A 178 3.03 -3.79 -8.89
C GLY A 178 3.94 -2.65 -9.33
N TYR A 179 4.12 -2.47 -10.63
CA TYR A 179 4.64 -1.23 -11.20
C TYR A 179 3.89 -0.87 -12.48
N TYR A 180 3.90 0.41 -12.83
CA TYR A 180 3.16 0.97 -13.95
C TYR A 180 3.68 2.36 -14.31
N ALA A 181 3.40 2.80 -15.53
CA ALA A 181 3.60 4.19 -15.91
C ALA A 181 2.43 5.06 -15.42
N ARG A 182 2.72 6.30 -15.07
CA ARG A 182 1.73 7.32 -14.70
C ARG A 182 1.90 8.51 -15.62
N VAL A 183 1.16 8.49 -16.71
CA VAL A 183 1.29 9.46 -17.79
C VAL A 183 -0.10 9.94 -18.22
N THR A 184 -0.24 11.26 -18.39
CA THR A 184 -1.36 11.89 -19.09
C THR A 184 -0.78 12.70 -20.26
N ASP A 185 -1.02 14.00 -20.32
CA ASP A 185 -0.28 14.94 -21.16
C ASP A 185 1.15 15.20 -20.64
N ARG A 186 1.47 14.69 -19.44
CA ARG A 186 2.75 14.81 -18.72
C ARG A 186 3.05 13.59 -17.86
N MET A 187 4.29 13.47 -17.39
CA MET A 187 4.70 12.45 -16.44
C MET A 187 4.31 12.81 -15.01
N HIS A 188 3.72 11.85 -14.28
CA HIS A 188 3.39 11.96 -12.87
C HIS A 188 4.37 11.20 -11.97
N GLY A 189 4.06 11.03 -10.67
CA GLY A 189 4.89 10.28 -9.74
C GLY A 189 6.15 11.01 -9.28
N ARG A 190 6.09 12.34 -9.08
CA ARG A 190 7.23 13.18 -8.66
C ARG A 190 7.97 12.63 -7.45
N VAL A 191 7.27 12.09 -6.44
CA VAL A 191 7.93 11.57 -5.23
C VAL A 191 8.83 10.39 -5.57
N THR A 192 8.38 9.44 -6.39
CA THR A 192 9.25 8.33 -6.84
C THR A 192 10.39 8.84 -7.71
N ARG A 193 10.07 9.64 -8.74
CA ARG A 193 11.04 10.08 -9.76
C ARG A 193 12.11 11.02 -9.20
N LEU A 194 11.70 12.01 -8.40
CA LEU A 194 12.56 13.12 -7.99
C LEU A 194 12.97 13.05 -6.51
N PHE A 195 12.39 12.14 -5.73
CA PHE A 195 12.76 11.99 -4.32
C PHE A 195 13.30 10.60 -3.99
N VAL A 196 12.46 9.56 -4.05
CA VAL A 196 12.84 8.23 -3.54
C VAL A 196 13.99 7.64 -4.34
N THR A 197 13.90 7.60 -5.66
CA THR A 197 14.98 7.03 -6.50
C THR A 197 16.31 7.79 -6.34
N PRO A 198 16.35 9.14 -6.44
CA PRO A 198 17.60 9.87 -6.19
C PRO A 198 18.13 9.72 -4.76
N LEU A 199 17.24 9.65 -3.74
CA LEU A 199 17.63 9.47 -2.34
C LEU A 199 18.27 8.10 -2.09
N VAL A 200 17.63 7.03 -2.58
CA VAL A 200 18.15 5.66 -2.46
C VAL A 200 19.56 5.57 -3.09
N ARG A 201 19.72 6.11 -4.30
CA ARG A 201 21.01 6.13 -5.00
C ARG A 201 22.05 7.03 -4.34
N ALA A 202 21.60 8.13 -3.72
CA ALA A 202 22.49 8.97 -2.91
C ALA A 202 23.02 8.21 -1.69
N MET A 203 22.13 7.49 -0.99
CA MET A 203 22.49 6.66 0.16
C MET A 203 23.39 5.48 -0.25
N GLU A 204 23.08 4.79 -1.36
CA GLU A 204 23.90 3.70 -1.89
C GLU A 204 25.33 4.17 -2.20
N GLY A 205 25.49 5.36 -2.75
CA GLY A 205 26.81 5.92 -3.00
C GLY A 205 27.57 6.34 -1.74
N MET A 206 26.90 6.46 -0.58
CA MET A 206 27.52 6.72 0.73
C MET A 206 27.74 5.42 1.53
N ALA A 207 26.96 4.38 1.26
CA ALA A 207 27.05 3.05 1.85
C ALA A 207 27.15 1.98 0.74
N PRO A 208 28.27 1.93 0.00
CA PRO A 208 28.42 1.02 -1.13
C PRO A 208 28.24 -0.44 -0.69
N GLY A 209 27.39 -1.16 -1.40
CA GLY A 209 27.16 -2.56 -1.13
C GLY A 209 26.06 -2.86 -0.10
N ALA A 210 25.36 -1.85 0.46
CA ALA A 210 24.26 -2.05 1.35
C ALA A 210 23.14 -2.88 0.66
N PRO A 211 22.85 -4.13 1.11
CA PRO A 211 21.95 -5.03 0.38
C PRO A 211 20.52 -4.50 0.28
N PHE A 212 20.03 -3.84 1.33
CA PHE A 212 18.69 -3.26 1.34
C PHE A 212 18.53 -2.14 0.31
N LEU A 213 19.53 -1.27 0.13
CA LEU A 213 19.45 -0.19 -0.87
C LEU A 213 19.42 -0.75 -2.29
N LYS A 214 20.23 -1.78 -2.59
CA LYS A 214 20.17 -2.50 -3.87
C LYS A 214 18.83 -3.17 -4.11
N PHE A 215 18.26 -3.78 -3.07
CA PHE A 215 16.94 -4.37 -3.11
C PHE A 215 15.88 -3.30 -3.43
N LEU A 216 15.92 -2.16 -2.75
CA LEU A 216 14.94 -1.09 -2.94
C LEU A 216 15.08 -0.40 -4.31
N ASP A 217 16.30 -0.16 -4.81
CA ASP A 217 16.55 0.41 -6.16
C ASP A 217 16.16 -0.58 -7.29
N SER A 218 15.96 -1.86 -6.98
CA SER A 218 15.47 -2.84 -7.94
C SER A 218 14.02 -2.63 -8.34
N PHE A 219 13.21 -2.01 -7.48
CA PHE A 219 11.80 -1.75 -7.76
C PHE A 219 11.62 -0.52 -8.67
N ARG A 220 10.93 -0.72 -9.80
CA ARG A 220 10.62 0.37 -10.73
C ARG A 220 9.67 1.39 -10.12
N TYR A 221 8.80 0.96 -9.20
CA TYR A 221 7.90 1.84 -8.45
C TYR A 221 7.76 1.39 -6.99
N PRO A 222 8.74 1.71 -6.12
CA PRO A 222 8.74 1.26 -4.73
C PRO A 222 7.56 1.78 -3.91
N LEU A 223 6.98 2.94 -4.29
CA LEU A 223 5.82 3.55 -3.63
C LEU A 223 4.47 3.12 -4.22
N ALA A 224 4.41 2.12 -5.12
CA ALA A 224 3.12 1.58 -5.56
C ALA A 224 2.32 1.03 -4.37
N GLY A 225 1.03 1.33 -4.29
CA GLY A 225 0.13 0.77 -3.27
C GLY A 225 -0.20 -0.70 -3.51
N GLU A 226 0.04 -1.20 -4.73
CA GLU A 226 -0.36 -2.50 -5.20
C GLU A 226 0.71 -3.55 -4.92
N PHE A 227 0.35 -4.56 -4.14
CA PHE A 227 1.18 -5.74 -3.92
C PHE A 227 0.34 -6.96 -3.54
N ALA A 228 0.91 -8.14 -3.73
CA ALA A 228 0.38 -9.40 -3.22
C ALA A 228 1.46 -10.13 -2.43
N MET A 229 1.05 -10.84 -1.38
CA MET A 229 1.97 -11.59 -0.53
C MET A 229 1.33 -12.86 0.01
N LYS A 230 2.15 -13.84 0.40
CA LYS A 230 1.67 -14.99 1.17
C LYS A 230 1.16 -14.54 2.54
N ALA A 231 0.09 -15.16 3.02
CA ALA A 231 -0.53 -14.83 4.32
C ALA A 231 0.47 -14.94 5.48
N ASN A 232 1.42 -15.88 5.41
CA ASN A 232 2.46 -15.98 6.42
C ASN A 232 3.36 -14.73 6.49
N LEU A 233 3.64 -14.10 5.35
CA LEU A 233 4.41 -12.86 5.33
C LEU A 233 3.62 -11.71 5.97
N ALA A 234 2.31 -11.62 5.72
CA ALA A 234 1.43 -10.68 6.41
C ALA A 234 1.39 -10.89 7.93
N ARG A 235 1.55 -12.14 8.39
CA ARG A 235 1.57 -12.51 9.81
C ARG A 235 2.82 -12.00 10.53
N VAL A 236 3.98 -12.02 9.88
CA VAL A 236 5.27 -11.71 10.51
C VAL A 236 5.74 -10.27 10.30
N ASN A 237 5.22 -9.57 9.30
CA ASN A 237 5.61 -8.20 9.01
C ASN A 237 5.03 -7.20 10.02
N ARG A 238 5.86 -6.26 10.46
CA ARG A 238 5.43 -5.06 11.16
C ARG A 238 5.05 -3.99 10.13
N ILE A 239 4.19 -3.07 10.48
CA ILE A 239 3.70 -2.06 9.54
C ILE A 239 3.90 -0.66 10.13
N PRO A 240 4.51 0.30 9.39
CA PRO A 240 4.46 1.70 9.75
C PRO A 240 3.02 2.21 9.76
N GLY A 241 2.68 3.03 10.75
CA GLY A 241 1.36 3.66 10.86
C GLY A 241 1.24 4.99 10.11
N ASP A 242 2.25 5.35 9.30
CA ASP A 242 2.38 6.64 8.61
C ASP A 242 2.56 6.46 7.09
N TRP A 243 2.95 7.52 6.38
CA TRP A 243 3.24 7.51 4.95
C TRP A 243 4.50 6.71 4.55
N GLY A 244 5.23 6.15 5.51
CA GLY A 244 6.31 5.20 5.28
C GLY A 244 5.82 3.77 4.97
N LEU A 245 4.51 3.55 4.85
CA LEU A 245 3.90 2.21 4.69
C LEU A 245 4.57 1.39 3.59
N GLU A 246 4.63 1.90 2.37
CA GLU A 246 5.10 1.13 1.22
C GLU A 246 6.59 0.77 1.36
N VAL A 247 7.41 1.72 1.80
CA VAL A 247 8.85 1.48 2.05
C VAL A 247 9.06 0.57 3.25
N GLY A 248 8.29 0.76 4.31
CA GLY A 248 8.34 -0.08 5.51
C GLY A 248 7.92 -1.53 5.24
N VAL A 249 6.88 -1.74 4.41
CA VAL A 249 6.51 -3.09 3.94
C VAL A 249 7.66 -3.72 3.16
N LEU A 250 8.33 -2.98 2.27
CA LEU A 250 9.48 -3.50 1.54
C LEU A 250 10.67 -3.81 2.47
N ALA A 251 10.88 -3.04 3.54
CA ALA A 251 11.90 -3.33 4.54
C ALA A 251 11.61 -4.64 5.32
N GLU A 252 10.36 -4.84 5.72
CA GLU A 252 9.97 -6.09 6.38
C GLU A 252 9.98 -7.29 5.41
N VAL A 253 9.63 -7.10 4.14
CA VAL A 253 9.78 -8.12 3.09
C VAL A 253 11.25 -8.50 2.92
N PHE A 254 12.15 -7.52 2.83
CA PHE A 254 13.59 -7.77 2.75
C PHE A 254 14.11 -8.59 3.94
N ARG A 255 13.60 -8.30 5.14
CA ARG A 255 13.98 -8.97 6.38
C ARG A 255 13.43 -10.40 6.50
N ASN A 256 12.19 -10.63 6.05
CA ASN A 256 11.42 -11.85 6.34
C ASN A 256 11.28 -12.80 5.14
N CYS A 257 11.70 -12.39 3.95
CA CYS A 257 11.56 -13.14 2.71
C CYS A 257 12.88 -13.21 1.96
N ALA A 258 13.23 -14.35 1.42
CA ALA A 258 14.41 -14.48 0.55
C ALA A 258 14.21 -13.62 -0.71
N VAL A 259 15.23 -12.85 -1.10
CA VAL A 259 15.17 -11.95 -2.27
C VAL A 259 14.78 -12.68 -3.55
N SER A 260 15.21 -13.94 -3.71
CA SER A 260 14.83 -14.80 -4.85
C SER A 260 13.33 -15.15 -4.91
N ARG A 261 12.59 -14.93 -3.83
CA ARG A 261 11.13 -15.13 -3.74
C ARG A 261 10.34 -13.82 -3.86
N VAL A 262 11.01 -12.74 -4.21
CA VAL A 262 10.42 -11.42 -4.43
C VAL A 262 10.41 -11.09 -5.91
N CYS A 263 9.28 -10.60 -6.42
CA CYS A 263 9.18 -10.09 -7.78
C CYS A 263 8.43 -8.77 -7.84
N GLN A 264 8.55 -8.12 -9.00
CA GLN A 264 7.68 -7.02 -9.41
C GLN A 264 7.03 -7.35 -10.74
N VAL A 265 5.83 -6.82 -10.98
CA VAL A 265 5.04 -7.10 -12.18
C VAL A 265 4.51 -5.83 -12.83
N ASP A 266 4.61 -5.77 -14.15
CA ASP A 266 4.01 -4.71 -14.95
C ASP A 266 2.49 -4.86 -14.98
N LEU A 267 1.76 -3.93 -14.34
CA LEU A 267 0.31 -4.00 -14.21
C LEU A 267 -0.44 -3.36 -15.38
N ALA A 268 0.02 -2.21 -15.87
CA ALA A 268 -0.70 -1.42 -16.85
C ALA A 268 0.23 -0.48 -17.64
N ASP A 269 -0.15 -0.14 -18.88
CA ASP A 269 0.54 0.87 -19.70
C ASP A 269 0.42 2.26 -19.10
N ASN A 270 -0.73 2.55 -18.50
CA ASN A 270 -1.02 3.79 -17.79
C ASN A 270 -1.87 3.49 -16.56
N TYR A 271 -1.62 4.25 -15.50
CA TYR A 271 -2.32 4.13 -14.24
C TYR A 271 -2.63 5.52 -13.70
N GLU A 272 -3.91 5.82 -13.61
CA GLU A 272 -4.40 7.11 -13.15
C GLU A 272 -5.08 6.96 -11.79
N HIS A 273 -4.66 7.79 -10.84
CA HIS A 273 -5.32 7.94 -9.55
C HIS A 273 -5.28 9.41 -9.11
N LYS A 274 -5.97 9.72 -8.05
CA LYS A 274 -6.05 11.06 -7.47
C LYS A 274 -4.66 11.66 -7.22
N HIS A 275 -4.45 12.90 -7.68
CA HIS A 275 -3.20 13.63 -7.47
C HIS A 275 -3.23 14.41 -6.16
N GLN A 276 -2.15 14.32 -5.38
CA GLN A 276 -1.93 15.17 -4.22
C GLN A 276 -1.12 16.41 -4.58
N SER A 277 -1.43 17.54 -3.92
CA SER A 277 -0.68 18.78 -4.10
C SER A 277 0.73 18.67 -3.50
N LEU A 278 1.67 19.44 -4.05
CA LEU A 278 3.05 19.51 -3.54
C LEU A 278 3.11 20.10 -2.12
N SER A 279 2.21 21.05 -1.81
CA SER A 279 2.10 21.77 -0.52
C SER A 279 3.45 22.30 0.01
N PRO A 280 4.16 23.17 -0.76
CA PRO A 280 5.52 23.60 -0.40
C PRO A 280 5.60 24.36 0.93
N GLU A 281 4.51 25.05 1.29
CA GLU A 281 4.42 25.93 2.46
C GLU A 281 4.00 25.16 3.75
N ASP A 282 3.29 24.02 3.61
CA ASP A 282 2.79 23.25 4.75
C ASP A 282 3.47 21.89 4.87
N PRO A 283 4.42 21.74 5.83
CA PRO A 283 5.13 20.48 6.04
C PRO A 283 4.26 19.34 6.60
N SER A 284 3.08 19.67 7.11
CA SER A 284 2.15 18.70 7.70
C SER A 284 1.21 18.06 6.68
N ARG A 285 1.25 18.48 5.41
CA ARG A 285 0.30 18.06 4.37
C ARG A 285 0.96 17.66 3.05
N GLY A 286 0.19 16.95 2.25
CA GLY A 286 0.52 16.63 0.87
C GLY A 286 1.83 15.87 0.69
N LEU A 287 2.48 16.07 -0.45
CA LEU A 287 3.72 15.34 -0.80
C LEU A 287 4.90 15.69 0.12
N ARG A 288 4.89 16.88 0.73
CA ARG A 288 5.96 17.29 1.65
C ARG A 288 5.99 16.41 2.90
N ARG A 289 4.85 16.17 3.56
CA ARG A 289 4.76 15.25 4.70
C ARG A 289 5.15 13.83 4.29
N MET A 290 4.63 13.36 3.17
CA MET A 290 4.94 12.03 2.64
C MET A 290 6.46 11.83 2.48
N THR A 291 7.18 12.81 1.93
CA THR A 291 8.63 12.70 1.74
C THR A 291 9.41 12.70 3.06
N VAL A 292 8.96 13.44 4.09
CA VAL A 292 9.56 13.38 5.43
C VAL A 292 9.39 11.99 6.04
N ASP A 293 8.19 11.43 6.02
CA ASP A 293 7.91 10.13 6.63
C ASP A 293 8.64 8.98 5.89
N VAL A 294 8.67 9.03 4.55
CA VAL A 294 9.44 8.07 3.74
C VAL A 294 10.94 8.15 4.05
N ALA A 295 11.52 9.36 4.14
CA ALA A 295 12.94 9.51 4.47
C ALA A 295 13.27 8.97 5.88
N LYS A 296 12.45 9.29 6.88
CA LYS A 296 12.63 8.75 8.25
C LYS A 296 12.53 7.23 8.28
N SER A 297 11.60 6.64 7.54
CA SER A 297 11.48 5.19 7.41
C SER A 297 12.75 4.56 6.81
N LEU A 298 13.32 5.18 5.76
CA LEU A 298 14.60 4.75 5.18
C LEU A 298 15.76 4.87 6.18
N PHE A 299 15.88 5.98 6.90
CA PHE A 299 16.96 6.18 7.87
C PHE A 299 16.89 5.14 8.99
N ARG A 300 15.69 4.87 9.55
CA ARG A 300 15.49 3.86 10.59
C ARG A 300 15.83 2.45 10.09
N THR A 301 15.42 2.12 8.87
CA THR A 301 15.75 0.83 8.26
C THR A 301 17.25 0.68 8.10
N MET A 302 17.93 1.68 7.55
CA MET A 302 19.38 1.64 7.35
C MET A 302 20.16 1.65 8.67
N ALA A 303 19.66 2.34 9.70
CA ALA A 303 20.25 2.27 11.03
C ALA A 303 20.11 0.86 11.64
N GLY A 304 18.97 0.20 11.41
CA GLY A 304 18.77 -1.20 11.77
C GLY A 304 19.72 -2.16 11.05
N GLU A 305 20.17 -1.80 9.85
CA GLU A 305 21.21 -2.52 9.08
C GLU A 305 22.65 -2.10 9.47
N GLY A 306 22.81 -1.25 10.49
CA GLY A 306 24.10 -0.86 11.04
C GLY A 306 24.70 0.44 10.47
N LEU A 307 23.96 1.19 9.63
CA LEU A 307 24.45 2.48 9.14
C LEU A 307 24.28 3.57 10.22
N VAL A 308 25.39 4.21 10.59
CA VAL A 308 25.39 5.30 11.56
C VAL A 308 25.19 6.63 10.86
N PHE A 309 24.14 7.35 11.22
CA PHE A 309 23.88 8.69 10.71
C PHE A 309 24.36 9.77 11.69
N THR A 310 25.24 10.67 11.21
CA THR A 310 25.67 11.88 11.91
C THR A 310 25.17 13.12 11.16
N LYS A 311 25.28 14.30 11.78
CA LYS A 311 24.96 15.57 11.11
C LYS A 311 25.74 15.75 9.81
N ASP A 312 27.00 15.32 9.76
CA ASP A 312 27.84 15.46 8.58
C ASP A 312 27.46 14.43 7.48
N HIS A 313 27.05 13.22 7.87
CA HIS A 313 26.45 12.28 6.92
C HIS A 313 25.21 12.88 6.27
N PHE A 314 24.31 13.50 7.02
CA PHE A 314 23.11 14.12 6.46
C PHE A 314 23.41 15.33 5.57
N ARG A 315 24.42 16.14 5.90
CA ARG A 315 24.90 17.24 5.03
C ARG A 315 25.38 16.70 3.69
N SER A 316 26.23 15.67 3.72
CA SER A 316 26.75 15.03 2.51
C SER A 316 25.63 14.37 1.70
N LEU A 317 24.70 13.69 2.37
CA LEU A 317 23.52 13.08 1.73
C LEU A 317 22.68 14.11 1.01
N GLN A 318 22.42 15.27 1.63
CA GLN A 318 21.64 16.33 1.04
C GLN A 318 22.26 16.88 -0.24
N VAL A 319 23.58 17.16 -0.23
CA VAL A 319 24.31 17.64 -1.42
C VAL A 319 24.24 16.61 -2.54
N ARG A 320 24.48 15.33 -2.22
CA ARG A 320 24.46 14.24 -3.18
C ARG A 320 23.05 14.00 -3.75
N TYR A 321 22.03 14.06 -2.89
CA TYR A 321 20.65 13.93 -3.30
C TYR A 321 20.25 15.01 -4.32
N VAL A 322 20.52 16.30 -4.02
CA VAL A 322 20.17 17.41 -4.91
C VAL A 322 20.81 17.20 -6.28
N ARG A 323 22.11 16.88 -6.32
CA ARG A 323 22.82 16.65 -7.58
C ARG A 323 22.19 15.52 -8.41
N LEU A 324 21.89 14.37 -7.78
CA LEU A 324 21.25 13.24 -8.48
C LEU A 324 19.83 13.55 -8.92
N ALA A 325 19.09 14.35 -8.15
CA ALA A 325 17.73 14.76 -8.51
C ALA A 325 17.73 15.72 -9.71
N GLU A 326 18.68 16.66 -9.77
CA GLU A 326 18.89 17.54 -10.92
C GLU A 326 19.25 16.74 -12.20
N ASP A 327 20.20 15.80 -12.10
CA ASP A 327 20.56 14.91 -13.21
C ASP A 327 19.35 14.07 -13.67
N THR A 328 18.44 13.77 -12.76
CA THR A 328 17.19 13.02 -13.06
C THR A 328 16.18 13.89 -13.79
N ILE A 329 16.10 15.20 -13.50
CA ILE A 329 15.26 16.14 -14.26
C ILE A 329 15.66 16.15 -15.73
N GLU A 330 16.97 16.23 -16.03
CA GLU A 330 17.47 16.21 -17.42
C GLU A 330 17.06 14.95 -18.18
N ARG A 331 17.16 13.78 -17.52
CA ARG A 331 16.75 12.50 -18.13
C ARG A 331 15.26 12.47 -18.44
N TYR A 332 14.40 12.91 -17.51
CA TYR A 332 12.95 12.97 -17.74
C TYR A 332 12.54 14.08 -18.71
N TYR A 333 13.31 15.15 -18.83
CA TYR A 333 13.12 16.15 -19.89
C TYR A 333 13.32 15.50 -21.27
N ALA A 334 14.40 14.73 -21.45
CA ALA A 334 14.64 14.02 -22.71
C ALA A 334 13.53 13.02 -23.04
N ASP A 335 13.05 12.26 -22.03
CA ASP A 335 11.92 11.35 -22.17
C ASP A 335 10.63 12.08 -22.56
N ALA A 336 10.35 13.24 -21.96
CA ALA A 336 9.18 14.04 -22.28
C ALA A 336 9.22 14.53 -23.73
N LEU A 337 10.36 15.05 -24.19
CA LEU A 337 10.54 15.50 -25.56
C LEU A 337 10.35 14.37 -26.56
N LEU A 338 10.96 13.21 -26.31
CA LEU A 338 10.84 12.04 -27.18
C LEU A 338 9.38 11.60 -27.36
N ASN A 339 8.59 11.69 -26.28
CA ASN A 339 7.20 11.25 -26.26
C ASN A 339 6.17 12.37 -26.52
N GLY A 340 6.60 13.59 -26.83
CA GLY A 340 5.71 14.73 -27.08
C GLY A 340 4.90 15.15 -25.86
N LEU A 341 5.41 14.91 -24.64
CA LEU A 341 4.75 15.25 -23.39
C LEU A 341 5.09 16.68 -22.96
N GLN A 342 4.17 17.32 -22.26
CA GLN A 342 4.44 18.59 -21.59
C GLN A 342 5.45 18.38 -20.45
N PHE A 343 6.42 19.30 -20.35
CA PHE A 343 7.41 19.28 -19.29
C PHE A 343 7.64 20.69 -18.74
N ASP A 344 7.25 20.91 -17.50
CA ASP A 344 7.49 22.16 -16.79
C ASP A 344 8.75 21.99 -15.91
N ARG A 345 9.91 22.36 -16.48
CA ARG A 345 11.21 22.27 -15.82
C ARG A 345 11.22 23.03 -14.49
N HIS A 346 10.67 24.24 -14.46
CA HIS A 346 10.65 25.04 -13.24
C HIS A 346 9.86 24.37 -12.12
N ALA A 347 8.71 23.77 -12.45
CA ALA A 347 7.92 23.01 -11.47
C ALA A 347 8.64 21.75 -10.96
N GLU A 348 9.45 21.10 -11.80
CA GLU A 348 10.26 19.94 -11.36
C GLU A 348 11.43 20.39 -10.46
N GLU A 349 12.12 21.49 -10.78
CA GLU A 349 13.18 22.08 -9.93
C GLU A 349 12.62 22.57 -8.60
N LEU A 350 11.45 23.21 -8.57
CA LEU A 350 10.75 23.60 -7.34
C LEU A 350 10.39 22.39 -6.48
N ALA A 351 9.99 21.28 -7.10
CA ALA A 351 9.73 20.04 -6.38
C ALA A 351 11.01 19.49 -5.74
N VAL A 352 12.14 19.46 -6.45
CA VAL A 352 13.43 19.01 -5.88
C VAL A 352 13.85 19.91 -4.72
N ALA A 353 13.74 21.23 -4.85
CA ALA A 353 14.04 22.18 -3.76
C ALA A 353 13.14 21.94 -2.53
N THR A 354 11.85 21.62 -2.75
CA THR A 354 10.91 21.29 -1.68
C THR A 354 11.28 19.98 -1.01
N PHE A 355 11.62 18.95 -1.77
CA PHE A 355 12.04 17.66 -1.25
C PHE A 355 13.38 17.71 -0.52
N ALA A 356 14.31 18.58 -0.94
CA ALA A 356 15.56 18.84 -0.21
C ALA A 356 15.28 19.45 1.18
N ARG A 357 14.26 20.33 1.31
CA ARG A 357 13.82 20.83 2.62
C ARG A 357 13.21 19.71 3.47
N SER A 358 12.39 18.82 2.86
CA SER A 358 11.83 17.65 3.54
C SER A 358 12.92 16.71 4.03
N LEU A 359 13.95 16.47 3.22
CA LEU A 359 15.11 15.63 3.59
C LEU A 359 15.84 16.19 4.81
N ARG A 360 16.05 17.53 4.86
CA ARG A 360 16.65 18.20 6.02
C ARG A 360 15.79 18.03 7.26
N GLN A 361 14.49 18.30 7.16
CA GLN A 361 13.54 18.14 8.27
C GLN A 361 13.54 16.69 8.78
N ALA A 362 13.49 15.72 7.89
CA ALA A 362 13.53 14.29 8.24
C ALA A 362 14.84 13.92 8.97
N ALA A 363 15.97 14.51 8.57
CA ALA A 363 17.25 14.31 9.23
C ALA A 363 17.28 14.91 10.65
N GLU A 364 16.75 16.11 10.83
CA GLU A 364 16.64 16.78 12.13
C GLU A 364 15.74 15.97 13.08
N GLU A 365 14.53 15.61 12.65
CA GLU A 365 13.59 14.78 13.43
C GLU A 365 14.17 13.40 13.76
N TYR A 366 14.89 12.77 12.83
CA TYR A 366 15.55 11.49 13.08
C TYR A 366 16.69 11.59 14.11
N LEU A 367 17.48 12.66 14.08
CA LEU A 367 18.56 12.85 15.06
C LEU A 367 18.02 13.14 16.47
N GLU A 368 16.86 13.77 16.59
CA GLU A 368 16.16 14.00 17.86
C GLU A 368 15.54 12.71 18.41
N ASP A 369 14.87 11.95 17.55
CA ASP A 369 14.21 10.67 17.91
C ASP A 369 14.51 9.58 16.86
N PRO A 370 15.63 8.87 16.97
CA PRO A 370 16.02 7.82 16.02
C PRO A 370 15.04 6.64 15.98
N LEU A 371 14.41 6.31 17.10
CA LEU A 371 13.45 5.21 17.17
C LEU A 371 12.11 5.58 16.53
N GLY A 372 11.67 6.84 16.74
CA GLY A 372 10.38 7.31 16.29
C GLY A 372 9.19 6.59 16.89
N PRO A 373 7.98 6.81 16.38
CA PRO A 373 6.80 6.11 16.84
C PRO A 373 6.93 4.59 16.62
N PRO A 374 6.46 3.78 17.58
CA PRO A 374 6.48 2.33 17.43
C PRO A 374 5.71 1.90 16.17
N GLN A 375 6.28 0.95 15.44
CA GLN A 375 5.55 0.28 14.35
C GLN A 375 4.37 -0.52 14.92
N ILE A 376 3.33 -0.68 14.12
CA ILE A 376 2.23 -1.58 14.42
C ILE A 376 2.79 -3.01 14.48
N PRO A 377 2.55 -3.77 15.56
CA PRO A 377 3.17 -5.06 15.78
C PRO A 377 2.74 -6.09 14.74
N ASN A 378 3.58 -7.08 14.51
CA ASN A 378 3.17 -8.24 13.73
C ASN A 378 2.13 -9.08 14.48
N TRP A 379 1.38 -9.91 13.75
CA TRP A 379 0.27 -10.67 14.31
C TRP A 379 0.69 -11.76 15.30
N ASN A 380 1.91 -12.30 15.20
CA ASN A 380 2.42 -13.24 16.21
C ASN A 380 2.56 -12.56 17.58
N ARG A 381 3.04 -11.31 17.61
CA ARG A 381 3.13 -10.55 18.87
C ARG A 381 1.76 -10.22 19.45
N VAL A 382 0.79 -9.86 18.58
CA VAL A 382 -0.59 -9.60 19.01
C VAL A 382 -1.19 -10.82 19.68
N ILE A 383 -1.13 -11.98 19.03
CA ILE A 383 -1.70 -13.23 19.57
C ILE A 383 -0.97 -13.67 20.84
N SER A 384 0.34 -13.42 20.94
CA SER A 384 1.09 -13.73 22.17
C SER A 384 0.67 -12.87 23.35
N ALA A 385 0.29 -11.62 23.12
CA ALA A 385 -0.17 -10.70 24.17
C ALA A 385 -1.66 -10.89 24.49
N VAL A 386 -2.49 -11.11 23.48
CA VAL A 386 -3.94 -11.29 23.56
C VAL A 386 -4.33 -12.55 22.76
N PRO A 387 -4.27 -13.75 23.34
CA PRO A 387 -4.49 -15.02 22.62
C PRO A 387 -5.83 -15.09 21.87
N ASP A 388 -6.87 -14.52 22.43
CA ASP A 388 -8.22 -14.53 21.86
C ASP A 388 -8.48 -13.40 20.85
N PHE A 389 -7.49 -12.58 20.51
CA PHE A 389 -7.71 -11.38 19.69
C PHE A 389 -8.36 -11.67 18.33
N PHE A 390 -7.97 -12.73 17.67
CA PHE A 390 -8.58 -13.12 16.39
C PHE A 390 -10.05 -13.45 16.53
N ARG A 391 -10.45 -14.13 17.59
CA ARG A 391 -11.86 -14.42 17.89
C ARG A 391 -12.62 -13.10 18.11
N TYR A 392 -12.10 -12.20 18.95
CA TYR A 392 -12.72 -10.90 19.20
C TYR A 392 -12.87 -10.06 17.92
N LEU A 393 -11.87 -10.09 17.04
CA LEU A 393 -11.92 -9.37 15.76
C LEU A 393 -13.03 -9.93 14.86
N LEU A 394 -13.14 -11.24 14.73
CA LEU A 394 -14.21 -11.88 13.94
C LEU A 394 -15.58 -11.57 14.51
N GLU A 395 -15.76 -11.65 15.81
CA GLU A 395 -17.01 -11.34 16.51
C GLU A 395 -17.39 -9.86 16.29
N ALA A 396 -16.44 -8.92 16.45
CA ALA A 396 -16.69 -7.49 16.25
C ALA A 396 -17.18 -7.19 14.83
N VAL A 397 -16.53 -7.77 13.83
CA VAL A 397 -16.92 -7.58 12.40
C VAL A 397 -18.30 -8.19 12.12
N GLN A 398 -18.57 -9.38 12.65
CA GLN A 398 -19.89 -10.02 12.49
C GLN A 398 -21.01 -9.23 13.15
N GLU A 399 -20.77 -8.70 14.34
CA GLU A 399 -21.76 -7.90 15.05
C GLU A 399 -22.02 -6.53 14.38
N ASP A 400 -20.97 -5.90 13.82
CA ASP A 400 -21.14 -4.67 13.05
C ASP A 400 -21.96 -4.90 11.78
N ALA A 401 -21.84 -6.08 11.15
CA ALA A 401 -22.58 -6.47 9.96
C ALA A 401 -24.06 -6.81 10.24
N ARG A 402 -24.42 -7.14 11.50
CA ARG A 402 -25.82 -7.38 11.88
C ARG A 402 -26.63 -6.11 11.72
N ARG A 403 -27.56 -6.09 10.76
CA ARG A 403 -28.53 -4.99 10.61
C ARG A 403 -29.39 -4.94 11.88
N PRO A 404 -29.62 -3.78 12.50
CA PRO A 404 -30.58 -3.69 13.59
C PRO A 404 -31.93 -4.20 13.06
N VAL A 405 -32.55 -5.16 13.76
CA VAL A 405 -33.90 -5.59 13.47
C VAL A 405 -34.80 -4.37 13.72
N VAL A 406 -35.21 -3.69 12.66
CA VAL A 406 -36.25 -2.69 12.75
C VAL A 406 -37.50 -3.45 13.19
N ARG A 407 -37.80 -3.46 14.50
CA ARG A 407 -39.10 -3.87 14.97
C ARG A 407 -40.08 -2.88 14.34
N ALA A 408 -40.87 -3.36 13.36
CA ALA A 408 -42.00 -2.63 12.84
C ALA A 408 -42.83 -2.20 14.07
N GLY A 409 -42.87 -0.89 14.32
CA GLY A 409 -43.63 -0.33 15.42
C GLY A 409 -45.09 -0.79 15.24
N LEU A 410 -45.60 -1.51 16.22
CA LEU A 410 -47.04 -1.62 16.44
C LEU A 410 -47.56 -0.20 16.64
N GLU A 411 -48.20 0.36 15.62
CA GLU A 411 -49.04 1.54 15.79
C GLU A 411 -50.03 1.25 16.92
N PRO A 412 -50.16 2.13 17.93
CA PRO A 412 -51.24 1.97 18.91
C PRO A 412 -52.57 2.16 18.17
N ALA A 413 -53.41 1.14 18.23
CA ALA A 413 -54.76 1.21 17.77
C ALA A 413 -55.47 2.42 18.44
N VAL A 414 -55.80 3.45 17.64
CA VAL A 414 -56.64 4.56 18.08
C VAL A 414 -58.05 3.96 18.29
N SER A 415 -58.39 3.77 19.57
CA SER A 415 -59.76 3.47 20.00
C SER A 415 -60.65 4.67 19.69
N ALA A 416 -61.55 4.50 18.74
CA ALA A 416 -62.68 5.41 18.56
C ALA A 416 -63.71 5.13 19.66
N ALA A 417 -63.97 6.16 20.45
CA ALA A 417 -65.22 6.34 21.23
C ALA A 417 -65.60 7.80 21.15
#